data_93cffca59f61286d9f410e208207d8ce
#
_entry.id   93cffca59f61286d9f410e208207d8ce
#
_cell.length_a   1.000
_cell.length_b   1.000
_cell.length_c   1.000
_cell.angle_alpha   90.00
_cell.angle_beta   90.00
_cell.angle_gamma   90.00
#
_symmetry.space_group_name_H-M   'P 1'
#
loop_
_entity.id
_entity.type
_entity.pdbx_description
1 polymer ?
#
loop_
_entity_poly.entity_id
_entity_poly.type
_entity_poly.pdbx_seq_one_letter_code
_entity_poly.pdbx_strand_id
1 'polypeptide(L)'
;AAACDNGEKVLGFSVLKNSHYLDAEVEKFIADLSIESRDNWTISHDYHCGGYAKLSTELVSFIDKFEQQHNIPIEPVYTGKMLFGLHQMLQLPQQSIAAGTHVIAVHTGGLQGGRGMVEKMQRKRMSIASPK
;
A
#
# COMPACT_ATOMS: atom_id res chain seq x y z
N ALA A 1 10.34 9.09 -7.41
CA ALA A 1 11.62 8.37 -7.46
C ALA A 1 12.69 9.24 -8.12
N ALA A 2 12.44 9.77 -9.33
CA ALA A 2 13.40 10.58 -10.07
C ALA A 2 13.81 11.90 -9.36
N ALA A 3 13.00 12.40 -8.44
CA ALA A 3 13.27 13.61 -7.68
C ALA A 3 14.06 13.38 -6.37
N CYS A 4 14.33 12.12 -6.00
CA CYS A 4 15.05 11.79 -4.78
C CYS A 4 16.56 11.74 -5.07
N ASP A 5 17.31 12.70 -4.58
CA ASP A 5 18.71 12.93 -4.95
C ASP A 5 19.75 12.37 -3.98
N ASN A 6 19.34 11.97 -2.77
CA ASN A 6 20.25 11.62 -1.67
C ASN A 6 20.33 10.11 -1.38
N GLY A 7 20.05 9.26 -2.36
CA GLY A 7 20.07 7.81 -2.20
C GLY A 7 18.80 7.24 -1.55
N GLU A 8 17.74 8.04 -1.46
CA GLU A 8 16.44 7.55 -1.02
C GLU A 8 15.91 6.47 -1.97
N LYS A 9 15.30 5.46 -1.38
CA LYS A 9 14.57 4.42 -2.11
C LYS A 9 13.08 4.71 -2.09
N VAL A 10 12.40 4.51 -3.21
CA VAL A 10 10.96 4.66 -3.35
C VAL A 10 10.31 3.30 -3.48
N LEU A 11 9.35 3.00 -2.61
CA LEU A 11 8.58 1.77 -2.65
C LEU A 11 7.13 2.09 -3.00
N GLY A 12 6.68 1.62 -4.15
CA GLY A 12 5.28 1.62 -4.56
C GLY A 12 4.57 0.34 -4.13
N PHE A 13 3.25 0.41 -3.99
CA PHE A 13 2.42 -0.76 -3.71
C PHE A 13 1.32 -0.87 -4.77
N SER A 14 1.31 -1.96 -5.52
CA SER A 14 0.24 -2.22 -6.46
C SER A 14 -0.99 -2.77 -5.74
N VAL A 15 -2.15 -2.21 -6.07
CA VAL A 15 -3.45 -2.70 -5.58
C VAL A 15 -4.13 -3.67 -6.54
N LEU A 16 -3.49 -3.93 -7.69
CA LEU A 16 -3.99 -4.78 -8.75
C LEU A 16 -3.38 -6.18 -8.65
N LYS A 17 -4.17 -7.18 -9.00
CA LYS A 17 -3.67 -8.53 -9.21
C LYS A 17 -2.99 -8.63 -10.58
N ASN A 18 -1.88 -9.37 -10.68
CA ASN A 18 -1.13 -9.56 -11.93
C ASN A 18 -0.67 -8.24 -12.57
N SER A 19 -0.13 -7.34 -11.78
CA SER A 19 0.19 -5.96 -12.17
C SER A 19 1.65 -5.70 -12.51
N HIS A 20 2.46 -6.73 -12.77
CA HIS A 20 3.88 -6.58 -13.10
C HIS A 20 4.15 -5.70 -14.34
N TYR A 21 3.17 -5.53 -15.21
CA TYR A 21 3.25 -4.58 -16.32
C TYR A 21 3.44 -3.11 -15.88
N LEU A 22 3.07 -2.78 -14.63
CA LEU A 22 3.23 -1.44 -14.08
C LEU A 22 4.69 -1.02 -13.97
N ASP A 23 5.61 -1.96 -13.81
CA ASP A 23 7.04 -1.67 -13.78
C ASP A 23 7.46 -1.06 -15.12
N ALA A 24 7.07 -1.68 -16.24
CA ALA A 24 7.34 -1.16 -17.57
C ALA A 24 6.63 0.18 -17.86
N GLU A 25 5.42 0.38 -17.34
CA GLU A 25 4.70 1.65 -17.47
C GLU A 25 5.43 2.79 -16.74
N VAL A 26 5.95 2.53 -15.54
CA VAL A 26 6.73 3.53 -14.78
C VAL A 26 8.03 3.86 -15.51
N GLU A 27 8.75 2.86 -16.03
CA GLU A 27 9.95 3.08 -16.85
C GLU A 27 9.65 3.96 -18.05
N LYS A 28 8.56 3.69 -18.76
CA LYS A 28 8.12 4.49 -19.89
C LYS A 28 7.84 5.94 -19.47
N PHE A 29 7.14 6.17 -18.37
CA PHE A 29 6.89 7.54 -17.89
C PHE A 29 8.18 8.28 -17.54
N ILE A 30 9.15 7.61 -16.93
CA ILE A 30 10.46 8.20 -16.62
C ILE A 30 11.19 8.59 -17.91
N ALA A 31 11.18 7.71 -18.90
CA ALA A 31 11.80 7.97 -20.21
C ALA A 31 11.11 9.13 -20.95
N ASP A 32 9.77 9.16 -20.97
CA ASP A 32 8.99 10.20 -21.62
C ASP A 32 9.22 11.58 -21.00
N LEU A 33 9.57 11.64 -19.72
CA LEU A 33 9.94 12.87 -19.02
C LEU A 33 11.40 13.28 -19.26
N SER A 34 12.17 12.51 -20.04
CA SER A 34 13.61 12.70 -20.23
C SER A 34 14.41 12.80 -18.92
N ILE A 35 13.95 12.05 -17.90
CA ILE A 35 14.61 11.96 -16.60
C ILE A 35 15.46 10.69 -16.61
N GLU A 36 16.71 10.82 -16.16
CA GLU A 36 17.57 9.66 -15.99
C GLU A 36 16.99 8.72 -14.92
N SER A 37 16.77 7.44 -15.27
CA SER A 37 16.35 6.44 -14.31
C SER A 37 17.49 6.17 -13.33
N ARG A 38 17.20 6.20 -12.04
CA ARG A 38 18.21 6.04 -10.97
C ARG A 38 18.16 4.67 -10.29
N ASP A 39 17.35 3.74 -10.79
CA ASP A 39 17.13 2.41 -10.20
C ASP A 39 16.84 2.43 -8.69
N ASN A 40 16.26 3.55 -8.21
CA ASN A 40 15.98 3.78 -6.80
C ASN A 40 14.52 3.54 -6.41
N TRP A 41 13.74 2.89 -7.27
CA TRP A 41 12.33 2.60 -7.02
C TRP A 41 12.01 1.13 -7.28
N THR A 42 11.00 0.63 -6.59
CA THR A 42 10.42 -0.69 -6.82
C THR A 42 8.92 -0.66 -6.57
N ILE A 43 8.19 -1.60 -7.17
CA ILE A 43 6.76 -1.80 -6.88
C ILE A 43 6.59 -3.17 -6.23
N SER A 44 5.98 -3.19 -5.05
CA SER A 44 5.53 -4.43 -4.43
C SER A 44 4.18 -4.85 -5.02
N HIS A 45 4.09 -6.09 -5.50
CA HIS A 45 2.89 -6.67 -6.12
C HIS A 45 2.15 -7.66 -5.21
N ASP A 46 2.62 -7.87 -3.97
CA ASP A 46 2.15 -8.96 -3.10
C ASP A 46 0.99 -8.55 -2.19
N TYR A 47 0.86 -7.25 -1.89
CA TYR A 47 -0.08 -6.76 -0.87
C TYR A 47 -1.39 -6.22 -1.45
N HIS A 48 -1.79 -6.69 -2.62
CA HIS A 48 -3.03 -6.27 -3.29
C HIS A 48 -4.33 -6.77 -2.61
N CYS A 49 -4.24 -7.69 -1.62
CA CYS A 49 -5.37 -8.24 -0.86
C CYS A 49 -6.50 -8.81 -1.73
N GLY A 50 -6.14 -9.52 -2.81
CA GLY A 50 -7.08 -10.10 -3.76
C GLY A 50 -7.38 -9.25 -4.98
N GLY A 51 -6.83 -8.03 -5.09
CA GLY A 51 -6.96 -7.12 -6.24
C GLY A 51 -7.71 -5.83 -5.94
N TYR A 52 -8.00 -5.06 -6.98
CA TYR A 52 -8.67 -3.76 -6.87
C TYR A 52 -9.98 -3.83 -6.10
N ALA A 53 -10.17 -2.94 -5.14
CA ALA A 53 -11.36 -2.85 -4.28
C ALA A 53 -11.78 -4.18 -3.59
N LYS A 54 -10.85 -5.15 -3.50
CA LYS A 54 -11.03 -6.35 -2.66
C LYS A 54 -10.49 -6.09 -1.26
N LEU A 55 -11.12 -6.74 -0.27
CA LEU A 55 -10.76 -6.62 1.14
C LEU A 55 -10.50 -8.01 1.71
N SER A 56 -9.31 -8.22 2.25
CA SER A 56 -9.05 -9.37 3.10
C SER A 56 -9.47 -9.07 4.55
N THR A 57 -9.62 -10.12 5.36
CA THR A 57 -9.93 -10.01 6.78
C THR A 57 -8.81 -9.29 7.54
N GLU A 58 -7.59 -9.62 7.18
CA GLU A 58 -6.37 -9.07 7.77
C GLU A 58 -6.25 -7.57 7.48
N LEU A 59 -6.54 -7.15 6.22
CA LEU A 59 -6.55 -5.75 5.84
C LEU A 59 -7.57 -4.94 6.65
N VAL A 60 -8.80 -5.45 6.77
CA VAL A 60 -9.85 -4.75 7.53
C VAL A 60 -9.47 -4.64 9.01
N SER A 61 -8.99 -5.73 9.61
CA SER A 61 -8.52 -5.72 11.00
C SER A 61 -7.34 -4.76 11.22
N PHE A 62 -6.44 -4.67 10.25
CA PHE A 62 -5.33 -3.73 10.29
C PHE A 62 -5.82 -2.28 10.23
N ILE A 63 -6.72 -1.95 9.30
CA ILE A 63 -7.27 -0.59 9.15
C ILE A 63 -7.96 -0.16 10.46
N ASP A 64 -8.82 -1.00 11.01
CA ASP A 64 -9.56 -0.70 12.24
C ASP A 64 -8.60 -0.42 13.42
N LYS A 65 -7.55 -1.23 13.57
CA LYS A 65 -6.52 -1.02 14.60
C LYS A 65 -5.72 0.24 14.37
N PHE A 66 -5.33 0.50 13.11
CA PHE A 66 -4.55 1.67 12.74
C PHE A 66 -5.33 2.96 13.04
N GLU A 67 -6.58 3.04 12.58
CA GLU A 67 -7.44 4.20 12.84
C GLU A 67 -7.68 4.43 14.34
N GLN A 68 -7.91 3.35 15.09
CA GLN A 68 -8.09 3.42 16.54
C GLN A 68 -6.82 3.91 17.26
N GLN A 69 -5.66 3.44 16.83
CA GLN A 69 -4.38 3.73 17.49
C GLN A 69 -3.86 5.13 17.17
N HIS A 70 -4.02 5.58 15.93
CA HIS A 70 -3.40 6.79 15.42
C HIS A 70 -4.38 7.96 15.22
N ASN A 71 -5.69 7.69 15.29
CA ASN A 71 -6.75 8.67 14.98
C ASN A 71 -6.59 9.29 13.58
N ILE A 72 -6.10 8.51 12.63
CA ILE A 72 -5.91 8.89 11.22
C ILE A 72 -6.77 7.97 10.36
N PRO A 73 -7.82 8.50 9.70
CA PRO A 73 -8.63 7.69 8.80
C PRO A 73 -7.85 7.33 7.54
N ILE A 74 -7.93 6.07 7.12
CA ILE A 74 -7.31 5.58 5.89
C ILE A 74 -8.33 4.84 5.01
N GLU A 75 -8.27 5.10 3.72
CA GLU A 75 -9.16 4.43 2.78
C GLU A 75 -8.65 3.01 2.44
N PRO A 76 -9.52 2.01 2.22
CA PRO A 76 -9.12 0.62 2.15
C PRO A 76 -8.57 0.16 0.80
N VAL A 77 -8.63 0.99 -0.26
CA VAL A 77 -8.25 0.56 -1.62
C VAL A 77 -6.77 0.79 -1.91
N TYR A 78 -6.25 1.98 -1.58
CA TYR A 78 -4.88 2.40 -1.85
C TYR A 78 -4.05 2.55 -0.58
N THR A 79 -4.32 3.60 0.21
CA THR A 79 -3.52 3.93 1.40
C THR A 79 -3.56 2.82 2.45
N GLY A 80 -4.74 2.22 2.66
CA GLY A 80 -4.88 1.09 3.58
C GLY A 80 -4.03 -0.12 3.19
N LYS A 81 -3.99 -0.46 1.88
CA LYS A 81 -3.15 -1.58 1.40
C LYS A 81 -1.66 -1.25 1.43
N MET A 82 -1.28 -0.02 1.10
CA MET A 82 0.11 0.43 1.20
C MET A 82 0.61 0.32 2.64
N LEU A 83 -0.12 0.87 3.61
CA LEU A 83 0.27 0.82 5.02
C LEU A 83 0.23 -0.62 5.58
N PHE A 84 -0.74 -1.42 5.16
CA PHE A 84 -0.81 -2.84 5.50
C PHE A 84 0.40 -3.59 4.96
N GLY A 85 0.75 -3.40 3.68
CA GLY A 85 1.92 -4.01 3.06
C GLY A 85 3.21 -3.61 3.76
N LEU A 86 3.40 -2.32 4.04
CA LEU A 86 4.53 -1.81 4.80
C LEU A 86 4.62 -2.45 6.18
N HIS A 87 3.51 -2.52 6.91
CA HIS A 87 3.44 -3.19 8.22
C HIS A 87 3.85 -4.66 8.11
N GLN A 88 3.36 -5.40 7.11
CA GLN A 88 3.73 -6.80 6.91
C GLN A 88 5.23 -6.96 6.62
N MET A 89 5.79 -6.11 5.76
CA MET A 89 7.22 -6.13 5.43
C MET A 89 8.10 -5.90 6.66
N LEU A 90 7.68 -5.04 7.58
CA LEU A 90 8.40 -4.78 8.83
C LEU A 90 8.33 -5.94 9.83
N GLN A 91 7.36 -6.86 9.69
CA GLN A 91 7.22 -8.04 10.55
C GLN A 91 7.99 -9.27 10.01
N LEU A 92 8.49 -9.22 8.77
CA LEU A 92 9.21 -10.35 8.20
C LEU A 92 10.57 -10.54 8.88
N PRO A 93 10.99 -11.80 9.18
CA PRO A 93 12.27 -12.10 9.80
C PRO A 93 13.48 -11.63 8.95
N GLN A 94 13.35 -11.69 7.64
CA GLN A 94 14.29 -11.10 6.68
C GLN A 94 13.74 -9.74 6.26
N GLN A 95 13.99 -8.74 7.07
CA GLN A 95 13.49 -7.39 6.84
C GLN A 95 14.03 -6.84 5.53
N SER A 96 13.14 -6.58 4.58
CA SER A 96 13.46 -5.82 3.37
C SER A 96 13.76 -4.33 3.68
N ILE A 97 13.40 -3.89 4.88
CA ILE A 97 13.68 -2.56 5.43
C ILE A 97 14.54 -2.75 6.69
N ALA A 98 15.78 -2.28 6.64
CA ALA A 98 16.73 -2.44 7.75
C ALA A 98 16.27 -1.71 9.01
N ALA A 99 16.62 -2.25 10.17
CA ALA A 99 16.37 -1.58 11.45
C ALA A 99 17.07 -0.21 11.48
N GLY A 100 16.37 0.82 11.97
CA GLY A 100 16.87 2.20 12.00
C GLY A 100 16.63 2.98 10.70
N THR A 101 16.06 2.36 9.66
CA THR A 101 15.65 3.09 8.45
C THR A 101 14.52 4.06 8.75
N HIS A 102 14.66 5.30 8.31
CA HIS A 102 13.58 6.27 8.33
C HIS A 102 12.65 6.03 7.14
N VAL A 103 11.38 5.79 7.40
CA VAL A 103 10.36 5.54 6.38
C VAL A 103 9.36 6.69 6.37
N ILE A 104 9.14 7.27 5.20
CA ILE A 104 8.10 8.28 4.97
C ILE A 104 6.97 7.61 4.19
N ALA A 105 5.81 7.44 4.81
CA ALA A 105 4.62 6.95 4.16
C ALA A 105 3.78 8.14 3.68
N VAL A 106 3.54 8.24 2.37
CA VAL A 106 2.78 9.34 1.78
C VAL A 106 1.30 8.98 1.74
N HIS A 107 0.49 9.67 2.54
CA HIS A 107 -0.97 9.55 2.51
C HIS A 107 -1.51 10.49 1.43
N THR A 108 -1.95 9.93 0.31
CA THR A 108 -2.42 10.69 -0.87
C THR A 108 -3.89 11.13 -0.78
N GLY A 109 -4.54 10.98 0.36
CA GLY A 109 -5.96 11.29 0.53
C GLY A 109 -6.87 10.12 0.13
N GLY A 110 -7.88 10.38 -0.71
CA GLY A 110 -8.75 9.33 -1.24
C GLY A 110 -9.90 8.91 -0.32
N LEU A 111 -10.13 9.58 0.81
CA LEU A 111 -11.18 9.22 1.78
C LEU A 111 -12.58 9.21 1.16
N GLN A 112 -12.84 10.06 0.16
CA GLN A 112 -14.07 10.03 -0.60
C GLN A 112 -14.29 8.71 -1.36
N GLY A 113 -13.23 8.06 -1.82
CA GLY A 113 -13.26 6.71 -2.41
C GLY A 113 -13.68 5.63 -1.42
N GLY A 114 -13.41 5.85 -0.14
CA GLY A 114 -13.84 4.97 0.95
C GLY A 114 -15.36 4.88 1.11
N ARG A 115 -16.11 5.90 0.67
CA ARG A 115 -17.59 5.90 0.76
C ARG A 115 -18.20 4.71 0.01
N GLY A 116 -17.70 4.37 -1.17
CA GLY A 116 -18.14 3.20 -1.94
C GLY A 116 -17.74 1.85 -1.32
N MET A 117 -16.87 1.87 -0.31
CA MET A 117 -16.39 0.66 0.36
C MET A 117 -17.03 0.43 1.74
N VAL A 118 -17.84 1.37 2.25
CA VAL A 118 -18.41 1.31 3.61
C VAL A 118 -19.19 0.01 3.84
N GLU A 119 -20.08 -0.35 2.94
CA GLU A 119 -20.86 -1.60 3.07
C GLU A 119 -19.96 -2.85 3.03
N LYS A 120 -18.95 -2.85 2.16
CA LYS A 120 -18.00 -3.97 2.07
C LYS A 120 -17.19 -4.11 3.36
N MET A 121 -16.74 -2.99 3.92
CA MET A 121 -16.05 -2.95 5.22
C MET A 121 -16.93 -3.49 6.33
N GLN A 122 -18.19 -3.03 6.43
CA GLN A 122 -19.14 -3.49 7.42
C GLN A 122 -19.41 -4.99 7.33
N ARG A 123 -19.70 -5.50 6.13
CA ARG A 123 -19.88 -6.96 5.92
C ARG A 123 -18.67 -7.76 6.36
N LYS A 124 -17.47 -7.25 6.07
CA LYS A 124 -16.23 -7.93 6.44
C LYS A 124 -16.01 -7.92 7.96
N ARG A 125 -16.27 -6.79 8.64
CA ARG A 125 -16.24 -6.68 10.12
C ARG A 125 -17.20 -7.67 10.78
N MET A 126 -18.42 -7.79 10.26
CA MET A 126 -19.39 -8.77 10.78
C MET A 126 -18.88 -10.22 10.63
N SER A 127 -18.23 -10.55 9.52
CA SER A 127 -17.66 -11.89 9.33
C SER A 127 -16.47 -12.19 10.25
N ILE A 128 -15.77 -11.16 10.73
CA ILE A 128 -14.67 -11.29 11.71
C ILE A 128 -15.24 -11.51 13.11
N ALA A 129 -16.32 -10.80 13.46
CA ALA A 129 -16.94 -10.87 14.79
C ALA A 129 -17.71 -12.18 15.03
N SER A 130 -18.11 -12.89 13.97
CA SER A 130 -18.86 -14.16 14.04
C SER A 130 -18.14 -15.25 13.24
N PRO A 131 -16.97 -15.72 13.68
CA PRO A 131 -16.33 -16.86 13.05
C PRO A 131 -17.23 -18.10 13.22
N LYS A 132 -17.49 -18.80 12.10
CA LYS A 132 -18.22 -20.08 12.13
C LYS A 132 -17.43 -21.14 12.86
#